data_1225bf56845910c910c6702cc66cfe40
#
_entry.id   1225bf56845910c910c6702cc66cfe40
#
_cell.length_a   1.000
_cell.length_b   1.000
_cell.length_c   1.000
_cell.angle_alpha   90.00
_cell.angle_beta   90.00
_cell.angle_gamma   90.00
#
_symmetry.space_group_name_H-M   'P 1'
#
loop_
_entity.id
_entity.type
_entity.pdbx_description
1 polymer ?
#
loop_
_entity_poly.entity_id
_entity_poly.type
_entity_poly.pdbx_seq_one_letter_code
_entity_poly.pdbx_strand_id
1 'polypeptide(L)'
;MLRSIFYATALAALVSAPVFAQDLATPTGDVLLTVSGLVENTNVDGTAQFDLEMLEALDGEEIETSTIWTEGTHTFKGVSLYVLVDALGITGENLRATAINDYAVDIPISDAVENGPIIAYRMDGETMSVRDKGPLWIIYPYDDDADYRSEVIYSRSIWQLDRVEALE
;
A
#
# COMPACT_ATOMS: atom_id res chain seq x y z
N MET A 1 -70.77 11.94 -8.09
CA MET A 1 -69.85 10.81 -8.30
C MET A 1 -68.43 11.26 -7.97
N LEU A 2 -67.98 11.03 -6.72
CA LEU A 2 -66.61 11.38 -6.28
C LEU A 2 -65.72 10.16 -6.49
N ARG A 3 -64.67 10.29 -7.30
CA ARG A 3 -63.63 9.28 -7.45
C ARG A 3 -62.47 9.63 -6.51
N SER A 4 -62.31 8.84 -5.44
CA SER A 4 -61.17 8.91 -4.52
C SER A 4 -60.00 8.20 -5.18
N ILE A 5 -58.90 8.94 -5.37
CA ILE A 5 -57.60 8.41 -5.86
C ILE A 5 -56.75 8.14 -4.61
N PHE A 6 -56.43 6.87 -4.34
CA PHE A 6 -55.50 6.46 -3.31
C PHE A 6 -54.07 6.50 -3.88
N TYR A 7 -53.23 7.37 -3.35
CA TYR A 7 -51.79 7.32 -3.61
C TYR A 7 -51.13 6.33 -2.65
N ALA A 8 -50.64 5.24 -3.17
CA ALA A 8 -49.82 4.30 -2.42
C ALA A 8 -48.36 4.80 -2.43
N THR A 9 -47.88 5.24 -1.29
CA THR A 9 -46.49 5.64 -1.08
C THR A 9 -45.69 4.38 -0.79
N ALA A 10 -44.88 3.91 -1.75
CA ALA A 10 -43.93 2.82 -1.55
C ALA A 10 -42.69 3.33 -0.80
N LEU A 11 -42.52 2.90 0.45
CA LEU A 11 -41.33 3.17 1.26
C LEU A 11 -40.26 2.17 0.85
N ALA A 12 -39.26 2.62 0.09
CA ALA A 12 -38.08 1.84 -0.25
C ALA A 12 -37.17 1.76 0.98
N ALA A 13 -37.09 0.60 1.61
CA ALA A 13 -36.09 0.32 2.65
C ALA A 13 -34.75 0.12 2.00
N LEU A 14 -33.80 1.06 2.25
CA LEU A 14 -32.39 0.90 1.94
C LEU A 14 -31.81 -0.17 2.90
N VAL A 15 -31.60 -1.37 2.38
CA VAL A 15 -30.87 -2.43 3.07
C VAL A 15 -29.38 -2.10 2.92
N SER A 16 -28.79 -1.52 3.97
CA SER A 16 -27.32 -1.42 4.07
C SER A 16 -26.79 -2.84 4.25
N ALA A 17 -26.16 -3.39 3.21
CA ALA A 17 -25.40 -4.63 3.35
C ALA A 17 -24.21 -4.35 4.30
N PRO A 18 -23.94 -5.22 5.29
CA PRO A 18 -22.72 -5.10 6.07
C PRO A 18 -21.53 -5.26 5.12
N VAL A 19 -20.65 -4.28 5.08
CA VAL A 19 -19.32 -4.42 4.52
C VAL A 19 -18.61 -5.38 5.48
N PHE A 20 -18.43 -6.63 5.08
CA PHE A 20 -17.57 -7.55 5.80
C PHE A 20 -16.14 -7.01 5.62
N ALA A 21 -15.54 -6.51 6.71
CA ALA A 21 -14.11 -6.39 6.78
C ALA A 21 -13.55 -7.78 6.47
N GLN A 22 -12.80 -7.92 5.38
CA GLN A 22 -12.16 -9.17 5.05
C GLN A 22 -11.07 -9.37 6.10
N ASP A 23 -11.21 -10.37 6.99
CA ASP A 23 -10.19 -10.69 7.97
C ASP A 23 -8.87 -10.93 7.24
N LEU A 24 -7.86 -10.13 7.54
CA LEU A 24 -6.52 -10.28 6.96
C LEU A 24 -5.96 -11.63 7.39
N ALA A 25 -5.58 -12.47 6.40
CA ALA A 25 -5.03 -13.79 6.66
C ALA A 25 -3.74 -13.69 7.50
N THR A 26 -3.42 -14.75 8.27
CA THR A 26 -2.13 -14.85 8.97
C THR A 26 -1.05 -15.33 7.99
N PRO A 27 0.17 -14.73 8.00
CA PRO A 27 1.28 -15.17 7.15
C PRO A 27 1.59 -16.65 7.36
N THR A 28 1.89 -17.35 6.27
CA THR A 28 2.33 -18.77 6.28
C THR A 28 3.81 -18.93 5.93
N GLY A 29 4.40 -17.89 5.31
CA GLY A 29 5.81 -17.77 4.97
C GLY A 29 6.56 -16.79 5.89
N ASP A 30 7.79 -16.47 5.49
CA ASP A 30 8.60 -15.45 6.18
C ASP A 30 7.94 -14.07 6.05
N VAL A 31 7.76 -13.38 7.17
CA VAL A 31 7.20 -12.02 7.19
C VAL A 31 8.18 -11.06 6.54
N LEU A 32 7.75 -10.40 5.47
CA LEU A 32 8.53 -9.39 4.75
C LEU A 32 8.17 -7.96 5.17
N LEU A 33 6.91 -7.72 5.53
CA LEU A 33 6.42 -6.40 5.93
C LEU A 33 5.58 -6.49 7.21
N THR A 34 5.87 -5.63 8.15
CA THR A 34 5.03 -5.41 9.34
C THR A 34 4.50 -3.98 9.33
N VAL A 35 3.19 -3.81 9.37
CA VAL A 35 2.53 -2.50 9.47
C VAL A 35 1.90 -2.36 10.85
N SER A 36 2.14 -1.23 11.51
CA SER A 36 1.70 -0.95 12.88
C SER A 36 1.20 0.50 13.05
N GLY A 37 0.82 0.88 14.26
CA GLY A 37 0.36 2.22 14.58
C GLY A 37 -1.14 2.40 14.33
N LEU A 38 -1.55 3.46 13.65
CA LEU A 38 -2.95 3.80 13.38
C LEU A 38 -3.54 2.95 12.23
N VAL A 39 -3.65 1.64 12.49
CA VAL A 39 -4.09 0.60 11.56
C VAL A 39 -5.37 -0.04 12.11
N GLU A 40 -6.43 -0.12 11.29
CA GLU A 40 -7.69 -0.75 11.69
C GLU A 40 -7.66 -2.27 11.50
N ASN A 41 -7.20 -2.74 10.33
CA ASN A 41 -7.18 -4.14 9.97
C ASN A 41 -5.83 -4.78 10.29
N THR A 42 -5.79 -5.66 11.28
CA THR A 42 -4.58 -6.36 11.77
C THR A 42 -4.78 -7.87 11.77
N ASN A 43 -3.71 -8.65 11.74
CA ASN A 43 -3.76 -10.12 11.76
C ASN A 43 -2.91 -10.80 12.83
N VAL A 44 -1.88 -10.13 13.34
CA VAL A 44 -0.98 -10.69 14.36
C VAL A 44 -0.66 -9.64 15.42
N ASP A 45 -1.06 -9.90 16.67
CA ASP A 45 -0.70 -9.11 17.86
C ASP A 45 -0.90 -7.58 17.69
N GLY A 46 -1.98 -7.16 17.00
CA GLY A 46 -2.28 -5.75 16.77
C GLY A 46 -1.44 -5.09 15.67
N THR A 47 -0.78 -5.89 14.83
CA THR A 47 -0.07 -5.45 13.62
C THR A 47 -0.64 -6.15 12.40
N ALA A 48 -0.42 -5.58 11.21
CA ALA A 48 -0.67 -6.23 9.94
C ALA A 48 0.65 -6.76 9.38
N GLN A 49 0.80 -8.09 9.35
CA GLN A 49 2.00 -8.76 8.87
C GLN A 49 1.74 -9.45 7.54
N PHE A 50 2.69 -9.31 6.63
CA PHE A 50 2.60 -9.84 5.27
C PHE A 50 3.83 -10.66 4.93
N ASP A 51 3.61 -11.86 4.40
CA ASP A 51 4.59 -12.60 3.61
C ASP A 51 4.47 -12.22 2.12
N LEU A 52 5.32 -12.81 1.27
CA LEU A 52 5.33 -12.50 -0.15
C LEU A 52 3.99 -12.85 -0.83
N GLU A 53 3.42 -14.02 -0.50
CA GLU A 53 2.17 -14.50 -1.10
C GLU A 53 1.00 -13.54 -0.78
N MET A 54 0.97 -13.03 0.44
CA MET A 54 -0.04 -12.05 0.86
C MET A 54 0.13 -10.71 0.14
N LEU A 55 1.37 -10.23 -0.05
CA LEU A 55 1.63 -9.00 -0.81
C LEU A 55 1.25 -9.17 -2.29
N GLU A 56 1.52 -10.34 -2.87
CA GLU A 56 1.14 -10.66 -4.26
C GLU A 56 -0.38 -10.83 -4.45
N ALA A 57 -1.11 -11.18 -3.38
CA ALA A 57 -2.56 -11.31 -3.40
C ALA A 57 -3.31 -9.97 -3.32
N LEU A 58 -2.65 -8.90 -2.88
CA LEU A 58 -3.18 -7.55 -2.99
C LEU A 58 -3.10 -7.09 -4.45
N ASP A 59 -3.98 -6.16 -4.84
CA ASP A 59 -3.95 -5.58 -6.20
C ASP A 59 -2.58 -4.94 -6.46
N GLY A 60 -1.71 -5.73 -7.13
CA GLY A 60 -0.35 -5.33 -7.44
C GLY A 60 -0.27 -4.50 -8.70
N GLU A 61 0.59 -3.50 -8.68
CA GLU A 61 0.89 -2.64 -9.83
C GLU A 61 2.29 -2.93 -10.38
N GLU A 62 2.48 -2.64 -11.66
CA GLU A 62 3.78 -2.66 -12.32
C GLU A 62 4.13 -1.23 -12.75
N ILE A 63 5.34 -0.78 -12.38
CA ILE A 63 5.90 0.51 -12.78
C ILE A 63 7.15 0.24 -13.60
N GLU A 64 7.18 0.75 -14.84
CA GLU A 64 8.38 0.78 -15.67
C GLU A 64 9.04 2.16 -15.51
N THR A 65 10.19 2.23 -14.86
CA THR A 65 10.85 3.50 -14.57
C THR A 65 12.36 3.35 -14.43
N SER A 66 13.08 4.43 -14.71
CA SER A 66 14.49 4.57 -14.35
C SER A 66 14.62 5.02 -12.90
N THR A 67 15.77 4.77 -12.28
CA THR A 67 16.09 5.27 -10.95
C THR A 67 17.47 5.89 -10.92
N ILE A 68 17.77 6.73 -9.92
CA ILE A 68 19.12 7.26 -9.72
C ILE A 68 20.10 6.21 -9.13
N TRP A 69 19.63 5.02 -8.76
CA TRP A 69 20.42 3.96 -8.10
C TRP A 69 20.68 2.74 -8.98
N THR A 70 20.05 2.67 -10.15
CA THR A 70 20.22 1.58 -11.13
C THR A 70 20.50 2.13 -12.51
N GLU A 71 21.09 1.32 -13.38
CA GLU A 71 21.33 1.70 -14.77
C GLU A 71 20.12 1.28 -15.64
N GLY A 72 19.66 2.22 -16.49
CA GLY A 72 18.55 1.95 -17.41
C GLY A 72 17.18 1.97 -16.76
N THR A 73 16.20 1.44 -17.47
CA THR A 73 14.80 1.34 -17.05
C THR A 73 14.52 -0.09 -16.60
N HIS A 74 13.81 -0.23 -15.50
CA HIS A 74 13.42 -1.51 -14.91
C HIS A 74 11.91 -1.58 -14.71
N THR A 75 11.37 -2.80 -14.73
CA THR A 75 9.98 -3.06 -14.36
C THR A 75 9.94 -3.48 -12.89
N PHE A 76 9.31 -2.65 -12.06
CA PHE A 76 9.06 -2.94 -10.66
C PHE A 76 7.64 -3.43 -10.48
N LYS A 77 7.45 -4.53 -9.74
CA LYS A 77 6.14 -5.03 -9.34
C LYS A 77 5.99 -4.99 -7.83
N GLY A 78 4.88 -4.45 -7.37
CA GLY A 78 4.63 -4.28 -5.95
C GLY A 78 3.17 -4.01 -5.62
N VAL A 79 2.88 -3.86 -4.34
CA VAL A 79 1.58 -3.37 -3.87
C VAL A 79 1.58 -1.84 -3.87
N SER A 80 0.53 -1.23 -4.43
CA SER A 80 0.33 0.22 -4.37
C SER A 80 0.25 0.68 -2.91
N LEU A 81 0.94 1.78 -2.60
CA LEU A 81 0.84 2.37 -1.26
C LEU A 81 -0.59 2.82 -0.97
N TYR A 82 -1.31 3.29 -2.00
CA TYR A 82 -2.74 3.63 -1.93
C TYR A 82 -3.60 2.41 -1.54
N VAL A 83 -3.41 1.28 -2.21
CA VAL A 83 -4.14 0.02 -1.92
C VAL A 83 -3.83 -0.48 -0.51
N LEU A 84 -2.57 -0.41 -0.07
CA LEU A 84 -2.19 -0.84 1.27
C LEU A 84 -2.84 0.03 2.36
N VAL A 85 -2.83 1.36 2.18
CA VAL A 85 -3.45 2.32 3.10
C VAL A 85 -4.95 2.06 3.22
N ASP A 86 -5.65 1.86 2.10
CA ASP A 86 -7.09 1.59 2.07
C ASP A 86 -7.40 0.23 2.69
N ALA A 87 -6.71 -0.83 2.29
CA ALA A 87 -6.93 -2.20 2.78
C ALA A 87 -6.73 -2.33 4.29
N LEU A 88 -5.79 -1.57 4.86
CA LEU A 88 -5.50 -1.59 6.29
C LEU A 88 -6.31 -0.58 7.11
N GLY A 89 -7.10 0.30 6.47
CA GLY A 89 -7.84 1.36 7.15
C GLY A 89 -6.92 2.30 7.93
N ILE A 90 -5.81 2.71 7.31
CA ILE A 90 -4.85 3.63 7.94
C ILE A 90 -5.46 5.02 8.02
N THR A 91 -5.46 5.62 9.21
CA THR A 91 -6.07 6.93 9.48
C THR A 91 -5.06 8.02 9.84
N GLY A 92 -3.77 7.69 9.93
CA GLY A 92 -2.69 8.66 10.24
C GLY A 92 -2.40 9.66 9.13
N GLU A 93 -1.52 10.62 9.41
CA GLU A 93 -1.05 11.61 8.42
C GLU A 93 0.28 11.21 7.78
N ASN A 94 1.07 10.37 8.46
CA ASN A 94 2.40 9.96 8.06
C ASN A 94 2.60 8.45 8.18
N LEU A 95 3.40 7.91 7.28
CA LEU A 95 3.91 6.55 7.31
C LEU A 95 5.41 6.60 7.60
N ARG A 96 5.84 6.12 8.74
CA ARG A 96 7.27 5.92 9.03
C ARG A 96 7.71 4.59 8.45
N ALA A 97 8.37 4.65 7.30
CA ALA A 97 8.96 3.50 6.64
C ALA A 97 10.36 3.25 7.22
N THR A 98 10.64 2.01 7.66
CA THR A 98 11.89 1.63 8.32
C THR A 98 12.50 0.44 7.61
N ALA A 99 13.79 0.52 7.33
CA ALA A 99 14.59 -0.55 6.74
C ALA A 99 15.14 -1.52 7.79
N ILE A 100 15.63 -2.67 7.35
CA ILE A 100 16.22 -3.74 8.19
C ILE A 100 17.34 -3.21 9.12
N ASN A 101 18.07 -2.16 8.69
CA ASN A 101 19.16 -1.54 9.45
C ASN A 101 18.71 -0.37 10.35
N ASP A 102 17.41 -0.26 10.61
CA ASP A 102 16.78 0.80 11.40
C ASP A 102 16.86 2.22 10.81
N TYR A 103 17.31 2.37 9.55
CA TYR A 103 17.15 3.63 8.84
C TYR A 103 15.66 3.88 8.58
N ALA A 104 15.17 5.06 8.88
CA ALA A 104 13.76 5.39 8.76
C ALA A 104 13.54 6.72 8.02
N VAL A 105 12.44 6.79 7.29
CA VAL A 105 11.96 8.00 6.61
C VAL A 105 10.46 8.16 6.84
N ASP A 106 9.99 9.39 6.91
CA ASP A 106 8.57 9.69 7.01
C ASP A 106 8.02 10.01 5.60
N ILE A 107 6.94 9.31 5.24
CA ILE A 107 6.23 9.47 3.98
C ILE A 107 4.85 9.99 4.31
N PRO A 108 4.45 11.18 3.85
CA PRO A 108 3.09 11.67 4.11
C PRO A 108 2.06 10.78 3.41
N ILE A 109 0.91 10.58 4.06
CA ILE A 109 -0.16 9.75 3.50
C ILE A 109 -0.69 10.32 2.18
N SER A 110 -0.48 11.61 1.92
CA SER A 110 -0.80 12.26 0.64
C SER A 110 0.00 11.72 -0.56
N ASP A 111 1.08 10.96 -0.33
CA ASP A 111 1.82 10.28 -1.40
C ASP A 111 1.10 8.98 -1.82
N ALA A 112 0.21 8.43 -0.97
CA ALA A 112 -0.57 7.23 -1.26
C ALA A 112 -1.74 7.56 -2.20
N VAL A 113 -1.46 7.73 -3.47
CA VAL A 113 -2.42 8.07 -4.53
C VAL A 113 -2.50 6.96 -5.58
N GLU A 114 -3.59 6.91 -6.33
CA GLU A 114 -3.73 6.01 -7.49
C GLU A 114 -2.60 6.28 -8.50
N ASN A 115 -2.00 5.23 -9.03
CA ASN A 115 -0.82 5.26 -9.92
C ASN A 115 0.39 6.00 -9.28
N GLY A 116 0.47 6.04 -7.96
CA GLY A 116 1.56 6.62 -7.19
C GLY A 116 2.63 5.59 -6.82
N PRO A 117 3.30 5.75 -5.66
CA PRO A 117 4.35 4.83 -5.24
C PRO A 117 3.83 3.44 -4.90
N ILE A 118 4.69 2.45 -5.14
CA ILE A 118 4.48 1.05 -4.77
C ILE A 118 5.53 0.59 -3.75
N ILE A 119 5.18 -0.40 -2.95
CA ILE A 119 6.14 -1.23 -2.20
C ILE A 119 6.49 -2.39 -3.12
N ALA A 120 7.57 -2.23 -3.86
CA ALA A 120 8.05 -3.22 -4.83
C ALA A 120 8.63 -4.44 -4.12
N TYR A 121 8.22 -5.63 -4.52
CA TYR A 121 8.74 -6.92 -4.09
C TYR A 121 9.46 -7.68 -5.23
N ARG A 122 9.36 -7.21 -6.48
CA ARG A 122 10.10 -7.73 -7.65
C ARG A 122 10.67 -6.59 -8.49
N MET A 123 11.81 -6.86 -9.10
CA MET A 123 12.42 -6.05 -10.13
C MET A 123 12.75 -6.96 -11.32
N ASP A 124 12.30 -6.61 -12.51
CA ASP A 124 12.43 -7.40 -13.75
C ASP A 124 11.93 -8.85 -13.62
N GLY A 125 10.84 -9.04 -12.86
CA GLY A 125 10.21 -10.33 -12.62
C GLY A 125 10.82 -11.16 -11.48
N GLU A 126 12.00 -10.80 -10.96
CA GLU A 126 12.69 -11.53 -9.91
C GLU A 126 12.54 -10.84 -8.53
N THR A 127 12.51 -11.63 -7.45
CA THR A 127 12.56 -11.08 -6.08
C THR A 127 13.93 -10.45 -5.82
N MET A 128 13.92 -9.33 -5.09
CA MET A 128 15.16 -8.62 -4.77
C MET A 128 15.82 -9.19 -3.51
N SER A 129 17.11 -9.51 -3.59
CA SER A 129 17.88 -9.88 -2.41
C SER A 129 18.19 -8.66 -1.54
N VAL A 130 18.54 -8.87 -0.26
CA VAL A 130 18.98 -7.77 0.62
C VAL A 130 20.18 -7.02 0.04
N ARG A 131 21.07 -7.70 -0.71
CA ARG A 131 22.22 -7.05 -1.39
C ARG A 131 21.79 -6.19 -2.57
N ASP A 132 20.65 -6.53 -3.18
CA ASP A 132 20.09 -5.85 -4.36
C ASP A 132 18.87 -5.01 -3.97
N LYS A 133 18.92 -4.36 -2.81
CA LYS A 133 17.91 -3.44 -2.26
C LYS A 133 16.61 -4.10 -1.75
N GLY A 134 16.47 -5.43 -1.79
CA GLY A 134 15.33 -6.16 -1.25
C GLY A 134 15.36 -6.33 0.28
N PRO A 135 14.35 -7.01 0.84
CA PRO A 135 13.26 -7.68 0.11
C PRO A 135 12.24 -6.74 -0.50
N LEU A 136 12.05 -5.55 0.07
CA LEU A 136 11.07 -4.56 -0.36
C LEU A 136 11.73 -3.21 -0.58
N TRP A 137 11.22 -2.48 -1.61
CA TRP A 137 11.70 -1.16 -1.97
C TRP A 137 10.55 -0.24 -2.34
N ILE A 138 10.47 0.97 -1.78
CA ILE A 138 9.47 1.97 -2.18
C ILE A 138 9.94 2.63 -3.47
N ILE A 139 9.16 2.45 -4.54
CA ILE A 139 9.41 2.98 -5.89
C ILE A 139 8.28 3.94 -6.24
N TYR A 140 8.67 5.14 -6.68
CA TYR A 140 7.78 6.11 -7.30
C TYR A 140 7.87 6.00 -8.82
N PRO A 141 6.83 6.38 -9.58
CA PRO A 141 6.88 6.39 -11.04
C PRO A 141 7.65 7.61 -11.56
N TYR A 142 8.99 7.60 -11.38
CA TYR A 142 9.85 8.78 -11.62
C TYR A 142 9.83 9.28 -13.07
N ASP A 143 9.59 8.40 -14.03
CA ASP A 143 9.58 8.75 -15.44
C ASP A 143 8.22 9.28 -15.92
N ASP A 144 7.13 9.02 -15.16
CA ASP A 144 5.78 9.47 -15.50
C ASP A 144 5.56 10.94 -15.15
N ASP A 145 6.15 11.42 -14.04
CA ASP A 145 6.04 12.83 -13.61
C ASP A 145 7.38 13.39 -13.13
N ALA A 146 7.68 14.59 -13.57
CA ALA A 146 8.89 15.32 -13.16
C ALA A 146 8.91 15.65 -11.66
N ASP A 147 7.76 15.78 -11.01
CA ASP A 147 7.64 16.08 -9.59
C ASP A 147 8.14 14.92 -8.72
N TYR A 148 8.13 13.69 -9.24
CA TYR A 148 8.74 12.53 -8.58
C TYR A 148 10.27 12.51 -8.66
N ARG A 149 10.90 13.36 -9.49
CA ARG A 149 12.37 13.45 -9.63
C ARG A 149 12.96 14.54 -8.76
N SER A 150 12.69 14.48 -7.46
CA SER A 150 13.17 15.44 -6.47
C SER A 150 13.94 14.76 -5.34
N GLU A 151 14.83 15.48 -4.67
CA GLU A 151 15.58 14.95 -3.51
C GLU A 151 14.65 14.47 -2.39
N VAL A 152 13.50 15.11 -2.24
CA VAL A 152 12.49 14.73 -1.24
C VAL A 152 11.91 13.35 -1.57
N ILE A 153 11.49 13.11 -2.81
CA ILE A 153 10.95 11.83 -3.25
C ILE A 153 12.02 10.74 -3.22
N TYR A 154 13.24 11.06 -3.66
CA TYR A 154 14.36 10.11 -3.55
C TYR A 154 14.64 9.72 -2.09
N SER A 155 14.52 10.64 -1.14
CA SER A 155 14.70 10.31 0.28
C SER A 155 13.60 9.40 0.83
N ARG A 156 12.38 9.42 0.25
CA ARG A 156 11.25 8.55 0.61
C ARG A 156 11.33 7.17 -0.05
N SER A 157 12.18 7.01 -1.06
CA SER A 157 12.35 5.77 -1.82
C SER A 157 13.24 4.77 -1.06
N ILE A 158 12.83 4.43 0.16
CA ILE A 158 13.60 3.56 1.06
C ILE A 158 13.63 2.11 0.54
N TRP A 159 14.79 1.50 0.53
CA TRP A 159 15.03 0.08 0.22
C TRP A 159 15.32 -0.74 1.48
N GLN A 160 15.35 -2.08 1.34
CA GLN A 160 15.44 -3.02 2.45
C GLN A 160 14.33 -2.76 3.49
N LEU A 161 13.18 -2.29 3.02
CA LEU A 161 12.03 -2.02 3.87
C LEU A 161 11.55 -3.32 4.52
N ASP A 162 11.26 -3.26 5.83
CA ASP A 162 10.62 -4.35 6.58
C ASP A 162 9.49 -3.89 7.50
N ARG A 163 9.39 -2.58 7.80
CA ARG A 163 8.38 -2.04 8.72
C ARG A 163 7.80 -0.72 8.21
N VAL A 164 6.51 -0.54 8.49
CA VAL A 164 5.81 0.73 8.32
C VAL A 164 5.00 1.00 9.57
N GLU A 165 5.10 2.19 10.14
CA GLU A 165 4.29 2.63 11.27
C GLU A 165 3.43 3.83 10.84
N ALA A 166 2.10 3.70 10.97
CA ALA A 166 1.16 4.76 10.71
C ALA A 166 1.07 5.71 11.92
N LEU A 167 1.35 6.99 11.70
CA LEU A 167 1.45 8.05 12.71
C LEU A 167 0.48 9.18 12.43
N GLU A 168 0.16 9.95 13.50
CA GLU A 168 -0.56 11.24 13.42
C GLU A 168 0.13 12.24 12.51
#